data_e00c88c9f4b0205553330ca4a5161fdf
#
_entry.id   e00c88c9f4b0205553330ca4a5161fdf
#
_cell.length_a   1.000
_cell.length_b   1.000
_cell.length_c   1.000
_cell.angle_alpha   90.00
_cell.angle_beta   90.00
_cell.angle_gamma   90.00
#
_symmetry.space_group_name_H-M   'P 1'
#
loop_
_entity.id
_entity.type
_entity.pdbx_description
1 polymer ?
#
loop_
_entity_poly.entity_id
_entity_poly.type
_entity_poly.pdbx_seq_one_letter_code
_entity_poly.pdbx_strand_id
1 'polypeptide(L)'
;MGDLAQMVDRQTYRRLFLHLAGFVVVFVLADWLRGLTIHPEPTLQGYLQITTGLFAFVFAAVAMVRFQGTQDRISLILGSGFLLSGGTLIASSILFFQLNHERALLWAPAGWWISRLILALLFGVSLLVEHFTPRSRHPRLEIAGALFSVLALTYLISASLRKLPPDVSGHPNAVIPNPLQLIPAVIFLVALYGFRHRKYLMNSAFDRSIYTAVWLNFAAQLAACQSQIILDGPFMFAQLLNVTSYVILLGGSLLDSARVF
;
A
#
# COMPACT_ATOMS: atom_id res chain seq x y z
N MET A 1 -17.24 -12.53 36.54
CA MET A 1 -17.16 -12.70 35.08
C MET A 1 -17.74 -11.50 34.29
N GLY A 2 -18.72 -10.76 34.80
CA GLY A 2 -19.31 -9.60 34.13
C GLY A 2 -18.35 -8.42 33.89
N ASP A 3 -17.52 -8.08 34.86
CA ASP A 3 -16.62 -6.92 34.78
C ASP A 3 -15.50 -7.05 33.75
N LEU A 4 -14.96 -8.24 33.53
CA LEU A 4 -13.95 -8.49 32.52
C LEU A 4 -14.53 -8.35 31.10
N ALA A 5 -15.74 -8.82 30.86
CA ALA A 5 -16.43 -8.67 29.57
C ALA A 5 -16.71 -7.19 29.27
N GLN A 6 -17.14 -6.40 30.25
CA GLN A 6 -17.37 -4.96 30.09
C GLN A 6 -16.07 -4.17 29.89
N MET A 7 -14.95 -4.55 30.54
CA MET A 7 -13.63 -3.91 30.30
C MET A 7 -13.09 -4.19 28.89
N VAL A 8 -13.21 -5.42 28.40
CA VAL A 8 -12.79 -5.80 27.03
C VAL A 8 -13.61 -5.03 26.00
N ASP A 9 -14.90 -4.87 26.24
CA ASP A 9 -15.82 -4.17 25.35
C ASP A 9 -15.47 -2.67 25.28
N ARG A 10 -15.27 -2.00 26.42
CA ARG A 10 -14.86 -0.58 26.47
C ARG A 10 -13.54 -0.30 25.77
N GLN A 11 -12.53 -1.17 25.91
CA GLN A 11 -11.25 -1.00 25.20
C GLN A 11 -11.39 -1.17 23.70
N THR A 12 -12.25 -2.08 23.26
CA THR A 12 -12.53 -2.32 21.84
C THR A 12 -13.22 -1.11 21.21
N TYR A 13 -14.26 -0.55 21.87
CA TYR A 13 -14.94 0.66 21.39
C TYR A 13 -14.02 1.87 21.37
N ARG A 14 -13.19 2.08 22.41
CA ARG A 14 -12.23 3.19 22.45
C ARG A 14 -11.24 3.12 21.28
N ARG A 15 -10.72 1.94 20.95
CA ARG A 15 -9.80 1.75 19.82
C ARG A 15 -10.49 1.96 18.49
N LEU A 16 -11.71 1.44 18.32
CA LEU A 16 -12.50 1.67 17.12
C LEU A 16 -12.76 3.17 16.91
N PHE A 17 -13.15 3.86 17.96
CA PHE A 17 -13.37 5.31 17.95
C PHE A 17 -12.09 6.07 17.54
N LEU A 18 -10.92 5.71 18.10
CA LEU A 18 -9.65 6.33 17.77
C LEU A 18 -9.27 6.12 16.27
N HIS A 19 -9.53 4.93 15.72
CA HIS A 19 -9.29 4.70 14.30
C HIS A 19 -10.25 5.50 13.43
N LEU A 20 -11.51 5.54 13.79
CA LEU A 20 -12.54 6.31 13.07
C LEU A 20 -12.23 7.81 13.12
N ALA A 21 -11.88 8.33 14.29
CA ALA A 21 -11.43 9.71 14.46
C ALA A 21 -10.17 10.00 13.60
N GLY A 22 -9.20 9.07 13.58
CA GLY A 22 -8.02 9.20 12.73
C GLY A 22 -8.36 9.29 11.23
N PHE A 23 -9.31 8.50 10.75
CA PHE A 23 -9.76 8.58 9.35
C PHE A 23 -10.49 9.88 9.05
N VAL A 24 -11.34 10.35 9.96
CA VAL A 24 -12.00 11.66 9.82
C VAL A 24 -10.96 12.76 9.75
N VAL A 25 -9.96 12.74 10.62
CA VAL A 25 -8.86 13.72 10.61
C VAL A 25 -8.10 13.70 9.29
N VAL A 26 -7.75 12.51 8.77
CA VAL A 26 -7.07 12.37 7.47
C VAL A 26 -7.94 12.95 6.35
N PHE A 27 -9.23 12.64 6.35
CA PHE A 27 -10.16 13.12 5.33
C PHE A 27 -10.31 14.64 5.36
N VAL A 28 -10.52 15.22 6.57
CA VAL A 28 -10.63 16.66 6.77
C VAL A 28 -9.33 17.40 6.41
N LEU A 29 -8.18 16.81 6.78
CA LEU A 29 -6.87 17.37 6.44
C LEU A 29 -6.64 17.34 4.92
N ALA A 30 -7.02 16.26 4.26
CA ALA A 30 -6.92 16.16 2.81
C ALA A 30 -7.82 17.18 2.10
N ASP A 31 -9.05 17.39 2.59
CA ASP A 31 -9.97 18.41 2.06
C ASP A 31 -9.40 19.82 2.28
N TRP A 32 -8.84 20.10 3.45
CA TRP A 32 -8.17 21.36 3.73
C TRP A 32 -6.96 21.59 2.80
N LEU A 33 -6.11 20.57 2.58
CA LEU A 33 -4.97 20.62 1.67
C LEU A 33 -5.40 20.90 0.22
N ARG A 34 -6.62 20.53 -0.17
CA ARG A 34 -7.19 20.82 -1.49
C ARG A 34 -7.33 22.32 -1.75
N GLY A 35 -7.56 23.10 -0.68
CA GLY A 35 -7.64 24.57 -0.76
C GLY A 35 -6.30 25.28 -0.89
N LEU A 36 -5.17 24.56 -0.71
CA LEU A 36 -3.85 25.14 -0.84
C LEU A 36 -3.38 25.09 -2.31
N THR A 37 -2.96 26.25 -2.83
CA THR A 37 -2.34 26.34 -4.16
C THR A 37 -0.91 25.79 -4.12
N ILE A 38 -0.76 24.46 -4.23
CA ILE A 38 0.53 23.82 -4.38
C ILE A 38 0.83 23.75 -5.88
N HIS A 39 1.94 24.34 -6.29
CA HIS A 39 2.39 24.24 -7.68
C HIS A 39 2.96 22.83 -7.92
N PRO A 40 2.34 22.04 -8.79
CA PRO A 40 2.82 20.69 -9.03
C PRO A 40 4.16 20.69 -9.75
N GLU A 41 5.17 20.09 -9.12
CA GLU A 41 6.45 19.82 -9.78
C GLU A 41 6.50 18.35 -10.22
N PRO A 42 6.39 18.08 -11.52
CA PRO A 42 6.37 16.73 -12.05
C PRO A 42 7.63 15.91 -11.73
N THR A 43 8.78 16.59 -11.68
CA THR A 43 10.06 15.97 -11.33
C THR A 43 10.07 15.44 -9.90
N LEU A 44 9.49 16.19 -8.95
CA LEU A 44 9.34 15.76 -7.56
C LEU A 44 8.51 14.49 -7.44
N GLN A 45 7.43 14.40 -8.21
CA GLN A 45 6.59 13.21 -8.28
C GLN A 45 7.38 11.97 -8.73
N GLY A 46 8.14 12.10 -9.80
CA GLY A 46 8.97 11.01 -10.30
C GLY A 46 9.97 10.52 -9.25
N TYR A 47 10.66 11.44 -8.58
CA TYR A 47 11.58 11.10 -7.49
C TYR A 47 10.87 10.42 -6.30
N LEU A 48 9.70 10.89 -5.88
CA LEU A 48 8.93 10.27 -4.82
C LEU A 48 8.48 8.85 -5.20
N GLN A 49 8.06 8.62 -6.43
CA GLN A 49 7.67 7.30 -6.91
C GLN A 49 8.88 6.34 -6.97
N ILE A 50 10.03 6.79 -7.48
CA ILE A 50 11.26 5.99 -7.51
C ILE A 50 11.70 5.66 -6.08
N THR A 51 11.73 6.64 -5.18
CA THR A 51 12.08 6.44 -3.77
C THR A 51 11.14 5.43 -3.11
N THR A 52 9.83 5.56 -3.34
CA THR A 52 8.82 4.63 -2.84
C THR A 52 9.05 3.22 -3.38
N GLY A 53 9.38 3.10 -4.68
CA GLY A 53 9.69 1.83 -5.32
C GLY A 53 10.96 1.18 -4.76
N LEU A 54 11.98 1.97 -4.44
CA LEU A 54 13.21 1.47 -3.80
C LEU A 54 12.93 0.95 -2.38
N PHE A 55 12.14 1.66 -1.56
CA PHE A 55 11.71 1.15 -0.26
C PHE A 55 10.91 -0.14 -0.38
N ALA A 56 10.05 -0.25 -1.40
CA ALA A 56 9.31 -1.48 -1.68
C ALA A 56 10.27 -2.65 -2.00
N PHE A 57 11.33 -2.42 -2.78
CA PHE A 57 12.32 -3.43 -3.10
C PHE A 57 13.13 -3.86 -1.88
N VAL A 58 13.55 -2.91 -1.04
CA VAL A 58 14.26 -3.23 0.21
C VAL A 58 13.37 -4.06 1.13
N PHE A 59 12.11 -3.67 1.30
CA PHE A 59 11.15 -4.46 2.09
C PHE A 59 10.95 -5.86 1.49
N ALA A 60 10.80 -5.97 0.17
CA ALA A 60 10.63 -7.24 -0.51
C ALA A 60 11.82 -8.18 -0.27
N ALA A 61 13.06 -7.66 -0.35
CA ALA A 61 14.26 -8.42 -0.06
C ALA A 61 14.28 -8.95 1.39
N VAL A 62 13.99 -8.07 2.37
CA VAL A 62 13.91 -8.46 3.80
C VAL A 62 12.80 -9.48 4.03
N ALA A 63 11.64 -9.30 3.41
CA ALA A 63 10.50 -10.24 3.51
C ALA A 63 10.83 -11.62 2.91
N MET A 64 11.58 -11.67 1.81
CA MET A 64 12.04 -12.92 1.21
C MET A 64 13.08 -13.63 2.07
N VAL A 65 14.02 -12.91 2.68
CA VAL A 65 14.97 -13.48 3.66
C VAL A 65 14.21 -14.04 4.86
N ARG A 66 13.25 -13.28 5.39
CA ARG A 66 12.37 -13.75 6.47
C ARG A 66 11.62 -15.02 6.08
N PHE A 67 11.06 -15.07 4.87
CA PHE A 67 10.38 -16.26 4.36
C PHE A 67 11.29 -17.49 4.32
N GLN A 68 12.55 -17.34 3.91
CA GLN A 68 13.52 -18.45 3.93
C GLN A 68 13.76 -18.99 5.34
N GLY A 69 13.79 -18.13 6.35
CA GLY A 69 13.99 -18.52 7.75
C GLY A 69 12.74 -19.10 8.42
N THR A 70 11.59 -18.45 8.22
CA THR A 70 10.33 -18.79 8.92
C THR A 70 9.40 -19.71 8.12
N GLN A 71 9.55 -19.78 6.80
CA GLN A 71 8.66 -20.46 5.85
C GLN A 71 7.21 -19.94 5.89
N ASP A 72 7.00 -18.74 6.42
CA ASP A 72 5.71 -18.07 6.53
C ASP A 72 5.32 -17.44 5.17
N ARG A 73 4.30 -17.98 4.52
CA ARG A 73 3.84 -17.54 3.19
C ARG A 73 3.37 -16.09 3.14
N ILE A 74 2.95 -15.51 4.26
CA ILE A 74 2.63 -14.09 4.30
C ILE A 74 3.83 -13.25 3.91
N SER A 75 5.01 -13.58 4.45
CA SER A 75 6.24 -12.87 4.09
C SER A 75 6.55 -12.96 2.60
N LEU A 76 6.34 -14.12 1.97
CA LEU A 76 6.53 -14.31 0.53
C LEU A 76 5.53 -13.48 -0.30
N ILE A 77 4.24 -13.55 0.05
CA ILE A 77 3.18 -12.85 -0.69
C ILE A 77 3.35 -11.34 -0.56
N LEU A 78 3.58 -10.84 0.66
CA LEU A 78 3.84 -9.42 0.87
C LEU A 78 5.11 -8.97 0.17
N GLY A 79 6.23 -9.74 0.28
CA GLY A 79 7.46 -9.43 -0.45
C GLY A 79 7.23 -9.35 -1.95
N SER A 80 6.53 -10.32 -2.54
CA SER A 80 6.17 -10.33 -3.97
C SER A 80 5.27 -9.14 -4.34
N GLY A 81 4.32 -8.81 -3.46
CA GLY A 81 3.42 -7.68 -3.64
C GLY A 81 4.13 -6.34 -3.67
N PHE A 82 5.04 -6.14 -2.74
CA PHE A 82 5.86 -4.93 -2.70
C PHE A 82 6.83 -4.85 -3.87
N LEU A 83 7.40 -5.98 -4.29
CA LEU A 83 8.25 -6.03 -5.48
C LEU A 83 7.48 -5.66 -6.75
N LEU A 84 6.27 -6.20 -6.93
CA LEU A 84 5.41 -5.91 -8.07
C LEU A 84 4.91 -4.46 -8.04
N SER A 85 4.45 -3.98 -6.88
CA SER A 85 4.01 -2.59 -6.68
C SER A 85 5.16 -1.61 -6.94
N GLY A 86 6.34 -1.86 -6.36
CA GLY A 86 7.54 -1.04 -6.57
C GLY A 86 8.01 -1.04 -8.02
N GLY A 87 8.01 -2.22 -8.67
CA GLY A 87 8.33 -2.35 -10.08
C GLY A 87 7.38 -1.55 -10.99
N THR A 88 6.08 -1.59 -10.68
CA THR A 88 5.07 -0.79 -11.40
C THR A 88 5.30 0.71 -11.21
N LEU A 89 5.62 1.17 -9.99
CA LEU A 89 5.92 2.58 -9.71
C LEU A 89 7.17 3.05 -10.45
N ILE A 90 8.24 2.29 -10.43
CA ILE A 90 9.49 2.64 -11.13
C ILE A 90 9.26 2.63 -12.64
N ALA A 91 8.60 1.61 -13.18
CA ALA A 91 8.28 1.54 -14.60
C ALA A 91 7.41 2.73 -15.06
N SER A 92 6.40 3.10 -14.27
CA SER A 92 5.56 4.27 -14.57
C SER A 92 6.35 5.58 -14.50
N SER A 93 7.30 5.70 -13.56
CA SER A 93 8.17 6.87 -13.45
C SER A 93 9.14 6.98 -14.62
N ILE A 94 9.74 5.87 -15.06
CA ILE A 94 10.62 5.85 -16.25
C ILE A 94 9.81 6.28 -17.48
N LEU A 95 8.62 5.74 -17.67
CA LEU A 95 7.73 6.14 -18.77
C LEU A 95 7.37 7.62 -18.68
N PHE A 96 7.14 8.13 -17.46
CA PHE A 96 6.88 9.54 -17.22
C PHE A 96 8.03 10.44 -17.68
N PHE A 97 9.27 10.10 -17.38
CA PHE A 97 10.44 10.89 -17.82
C PHE A 97 10.75 10.75 -19.32
N GLN A 98 10.34 9.64 -19.95
CA GLN A 98 10.57 9.40 -21.38
C GLN A 98 9.49 10.01 -22.30
N LEU A 99 8.29 10.24 -21.78
CA LEU A 99 7.18 10.80 -22.53
C LEU A 99 7.19 12.34 -22.48
N ASN A 100 6.67 12.99 -23.54
CA ASN A 100 6.43 14.41 -23.52
C ASN A 100 5.53 14.78 -22.33
N HIS A 101 5.84 15.91 -21.68
CA HIS A 101 5.26 16.36 -20.41
C HIS A 101 3.73 16.22 -20.32
N GLU A 102 3.00 16.60 -21.37
CA GLU A 102 1.54 16.49 -21.42
C GLU A 102 1.03 15.04 -21.32
N ARG A 103 1.66 14.12 -22.06
CA ARG A 103 1.28 12.69 -22.00
C ARG A 103 1.67 12.04 -20.67
N ALA A 104 2.76 12.48 -20.10
CA ALA A 104 3.25 11.97 -18.81
C ALA A 104 2.26 12.26 -17.67
N LEU A 105 1.68 13.44 -17.64
CA LEU A 105 0.67 13.83 -16.65
C LEU A 105 -0.61 13.00 -16.72
N LEU A 106 -0.92 12.43 -17.90
CA LEU A 106 -2.09 11.57 -18.09
C LEU A 106 -1.86 10.13 -17.61
N TRP A 107 -0.61 9.62 -17.67
CA TRP A 107 -0.28 8.22 -17.37
C TRP A 107 0.20 7.96 -15.94
N ALA A 108 0.77 8.98 -15.28
CA ALA A 108 1.29 8.85 -13.92
C ALA A 108 0.21 8.39 -12.91
N PRO A 109 -1.07 8.87 -12.96
CA PRO A 109 -2.10 8.41 -12.05
C PRO A 109 -2.45 6.95 -12.22
N ALA A 110 -2.51 6.47 -13.47
CA ALA A 110 -2.87 5.08 -13.75
C ALA A 110 -1.85 4.12 -13.16
N GLY A 111 -0.55 4.38 -13.32
CA GLY A 111 0.52 3.57 -12.73
C GLY A 111 0.46 3.56 -11.21
N TRP A 112 0.24 4.71 -10.60
CA TRP A 112 0.08 4.82 -9.15
C TRP A 112 -1.15 4.05 -8.65
N TRP A 113 -2.30 4.23 -9.29
CA TRP A 113 -3.53 3.54 -8.94
C TRP A 113 -3.40 2.02 -9.05
N ILE A 114 -2.84 1.52 -10.17
CA ILE A 114 -2.60 0.08 -10.39
C ILE A 114 -1.68 -0.48 -9.30
N SER A 115 -0.59 0.23 -8.96
CA SER A 115 0.32 -0.17 -7.88
C SER A 115 -0.41 -0.31 -6.55
N ARG A 116 -1.33 0.61 -6.22
CA ARG A 116 -2.13 0.57 -4.99
C ARG A 116 -3.13 -0.58 -4.98
N LEU A 117 -3.78 -0.80 -6.12
CA LEU A 117 -4.73 -1.91 -6.28
C LEU A 117 -4.03 -3.27 -6.10
N ILE A 118 -2.88 -3.44 -6.73
CA ILE A 118 -2.05 -4.65 -6.58
C ILE A 118 -1.69 -4.87 -5.12
N LEU A 119 -1.19 -3.84 -4.45
CA LEU A 119 -0.79 -3.92 -3.06
C LEU A 119 -1.98 -4.28 -2.16
N ALA A 120 -3.14 -3.64 -2.35
CA ALA A 120 -4.36 -3.92 -1.61
C ALA A 120 -4.81 -5.38 -1.78
N LEU A 121 -4.84 -5.86 -3.03
CA LEU A 121 -5.18 -7.25 -3.34
C LEU A 121 -4.23 -8.23 -2.68
N LEU A 122 -2.93 -7.97 -2.69
CA LEU A 122 -1.94 -8.88 -2.12
C LEU A 122 -1.96 -8.89 -0.58
N PHE A 123 -2.32 -7.78 0.07
CA PHE A 123 -2.66 -7.82 1.50
C PHE A 123 -3.87 -8.71 1.78
N GLY A 124 -4.93 -8.62 0.96
CA GLY A 124 -6.10 -9.50 1.07
C GLY A 124 -5.75 -10.98 0.82
N VAL A 125 -5.02 -11.27 -0.25
CA VAL A 125 -4.57 -12.63 -0.62
C VAL A 125 -3.67 -13.22 0.47
N SER A 126 -2.79 -12.42 1.10
CA SER A 126 -1.92 -12.91 2.15
C SER A 126 -2.70 -13.49 3.35
N LEU A 127 -3.80 -12.84 3.73
CA LEU A 127 -4.70 -13.36 4.78
C LEU A 127 -5.40 -14.64 4.36
N LEU A 128 -5.84 -14.71 3.10
CA LEU A 128 -6.52 -15.89 2.57
C LEU A 128 -5.58 -17.10 2.52
N VAL A 129 -4.35 -16.91 2.03
CA VAL A 129 -3.35 -17.98 1.94
C VAL A 129 -2.91 -18.46 3.32
N GLU A 130 -2.78 -17.55 4.30
CA GLU A 130 -2.50 -17.94 5.68
C GLU A 130 -3.55 -18.90 6.24
N HIS A 131 -4.82 -18.62 5.95
CA HIS A 131 -5.92 -19.45 6.45
C HIS A 131 -5.86 -20.88 5.90
N PHE A 132 -5.51 -21.05 4.60
CA PHE A 132 -5.52 -22.37 3.96
C PHE A 132 -4.18 -23.11 4.01
N THR A 133 -3.07 -22.41 3.88
CA THR A 133 -1.74 -23.01 3.72
C THR A 133 -0.63 -22.14 4.33
N PRO A 134 -0.49 -22.13 5.68
CA PRO A 134 0.38 -21.15 6.35
C PRO A 134 1.87 -21.38 6.10
N ARG A 135 2.32 -22.62 5.86
CA ARG A 135 3.75 -22.95 5.70
C ARG A 135 4.09 -23.54 4.34
N SER A 136 5.27 -23.18 3.84
CA SER A 136 5.81 -23.69 2.58
C SER A 136 6.48 -25.06 2.75
N ARG A 137 6.32 -25.93 1.76
CA ARG A 137 7.05 -27.22 1.66
C ARG A 137 8.31 -27.10 0.80
N HIS A 138 8.33 -26.18 -0.17
CA HIS A 138 9.42 -25.99 -1.13
C HIS A 138 9.77 -24.51 -1.29
N PRO A 139 10.40 -23.85 -0.28
CA PRO A 139 10.57 -22.42 -0.24
C PRO A 139 11.35 -21.86 -1.44
N ARG A 140 12.37 -22.58 -1.93
CA ARG A 140 13.17 -22.13 -3.09
C ARG A 140 12.36 -22.08 -4.39
N LEU A 141 11.51 -23.10 -4.63
CA LEU A 141 10.64 -23.14 -5.82
C LEU A 141 9.55 -22.06 -5.74
N GLU A 142 8.99 -21.84 -4.54
CA GLU A 142 7.98 -20.80 -4.34
C GLU A 142 8.57 -19.40 -4.55
N ILE A 143 9.81 -19.13 -4.09
CA ILE A 143 10.50 -17.86 -4.36
C ILE A 143 10.77 -17.69 -5.86
N ALA A 144 11.30 -18.72 -6.54
CA ALA A 144 11.57 -18.64 -7.96
C ALA A 144 10.29 -18.39 -8.77
N GLY A 145 9.21 -19.10 -8.44
CA GLY A 145 7.89 -18.89 -9.04
C GLY A 145 7.32 -17.50 -8.78
N ALA A 146 7.46 -16.99 -7.56
CA ALA A 146 7.02 -15.66 -7.19
C ALA A 146 7.81 -14.57 -7.96
N LEU A 147 9.14 -14.68 -8.04
CA LEU A 147 9.98 -13.74 -8.80
C LEU A 147 9.64 -13.76 -10.30
N PHE A 148 9.48 -14.95 -10.88
CA PHE A 148 9.07 -15.08 -12.28
C PHE A 148 7.70 -14.43 -12.53
N SER A 149 6.72 -14.69 -11.65
CA SER A 149 5.38 -14.10 -11.73
C SER A 149 5.42 -12.57 -11.62
N VAL A 150 6.23 -12.03 -10.70
CA VAL A 150 6.42 -10.58 -10.53
C VAL A 150 7.00 -9.96 -11.81
N LEU A 151 8.06 -10.54 -12.38
CA LEU A 151 8.67 -10.04 -13.63
C LEU A 151 7.68 -10.08 -14.80
N ALA A 152 6.97 -11.19 -14.98
CA ALA A 152 5.97 -11.33 -16.03
C ALA A 152 4.82 -10.33 -15.87
N LEU A 153 4.29 -10.17 -14.65
CA LEU A 153 3.21 -9.22 -14.37
C LEU A 153 3.67 -7.77 -14.50
N THR A 154 4.87 -7.42 -14.04
CA THR A 154 5.43 -6.07 -14.22
C THR A 154 5.57 -5.73 -15.70
N TYR A 155 6.05 -6.67 -16.52
CA TYR A 155 6.13 -6.50 -17.96
C TYR A 155 4.74 -6.32 -18.60
N LEU A 156 3.77 -7.18 -18.27
CA LEU A 156 2.40 -7.10 -18.79
C LEU A 156 1.72 -5.79 -18.40
N ILE A 157 1.85 -5.36 -17.15
CA ILE A 157 1.31 -4.09 -16.65
C ILE A 157 1.94 -2.92 -17.39
N SER A 158 3.27 -2.90 -17.53
CA SER A 158 3.99 -1.84 -18.22
C SER A 158 3.61 -1.76 -19.70
N ALA A 159 3.41 -2.90 -20.37
CA ALA A 159 2.94 -2.98 -21.75
C ALA A 159 1.47 -2.50 -21.89
N SER A 160 0.63 -2.82 -20.90
CA SER A 160 -0.78 -2.42 -20.85
C SER A 160 -0.94 -0.93 -20.57
N LEU A 161 -0.11 -0.35 -19.68
CA LEU A 161 -0.11 1.07 -19.40
C LEU A 161 0.02 1.92 -20.65
N ARG A 162 0.82 1.48 -21.63
CA ARG A 162 0.98 2.19 -22.92
C ARG A 162 -0.29 2.23 -23.77
N LYS A 163 -1.27 1.35 -23.50
CA LYS A 163 -2.49 1.20 -24.31
C LYS A 163 -3.73 1.79 -23.64
N LEU A 164 -3.64 2.16 -22.35
CA LEU A 164 -4.77 2.73 -21.62
C LEU A 164 -5.11 4.13 -22.16
N PRO A 165 -6.40 4.45 -22.30
CA PRO A 165 -6.80 5.81 -22.65
C PRO A 165 -6.37 6.79 -21.55
N PRO A 166 -5.99 8.02 -21.91
CA PRO A 166 -5.46 9.02 -20.98
C PRO A 166 -6.48 9.55 -19.96
N ASP A 167 -7.73 9.16 -20.06
CA ASP A 167 -8.84 9.80 -19.36
C ASP A 167 -9.19 9.11 -18.04
N VAL A 168 -8.28 9.17 -17.06
CA VAL A 168 -8.58 8.83 -15.66
C VAL A 168 -8.73 10.12 -14.86
N SER A 169 -9.19 11.20 -15.50
CA SER A 169 -9.41 12.48 -14.87
C SER A 169 -10.58 12.40 -13.87
N GLY A 170 -10.33 12.80 -12.63
CA GLY A 170 -11.36 12.97 -11.62
C GLY A 170 -12.38 14.05 -12.04
N HIS A 171 -13.54 14.03 -11.41
CA HIS A 171 -14.55 15.10 -11.56
C HIS A 171 -14.28 16.21 -10.55
N PRO A 172 -13.66 17.33 -10.93
CA PRO A 172 -13.16 18.36 -9.99
C PRO A 172 -14.26 18.98 -9.10
N ASN A 173 -15.50 18.96 -9.56
CA ASN A 173 -16.63 19.54 -8.83
C ASN A 173 -17.42 18.52 -7.99
N ALA A 174 -16.99 17.27 -7.94
CA ALA A 174 -17.65 16.24 -7.14
C ALA A 174 -17.23 16.32 -5.67
N VAL A 175 -18.10 15.87 -4.77
CA VAL A 175 -17.80 15.71 -3.33
C VAL A 175 -16.58 14.78 -3.14
N ILE A 176 -16.46 13.75 -3.99
CA ILE A 176 -15.31 12.88 -4.08
C ILE A 176 -14.76 13.01 -5.51
N PRO A 177 -13.72 13.82 -5.71
CA PRO A 177 -13.18 14.08 -7.05
C PRO A 177 -12.65 12.83 -7.74
N ASN A 178 -12.03 11.91 -7.00
CA ASN A 178 -11.43 10.70 -7.55
C ASN A 178 -12.03 9.42 -6.92
N PRO A 179 -13.23 9.01 -7.35
CA PRO A 179 -13.93 7.85 -6.75
C PRO A 179 -13.23 6.51 -7.02
N LEU A 180 -12.37 6.40 -8.03
CA LEU A 180 -11.62 5.18 -8.34
C LEU A 180 -10.70 4.76 -7.19
N GLN A 181 -10.25 5.70 -6.36
CA GLN A 181 -9.43 5.42 -5.17
C GLN A 181 -10.21 4.68 -4.07
N LEU A 182 -11.53 4.68 -4.12
CA LEU A 182 -12.36 3.91 -3.19
C LEU A 182 -12.20 2.39 -3.39
N ILE A 183 -11.87 1.93 -4.60
CA ILE A 183 -11.70 0.50 -4.86
C ILE A 183 -10.56 -0.08 -4.01
N PRO A 184 -9.30 0.38 -4.12
CA PRO A 184 -8.25 -0.09 -3.24
C PRO A 184 -8.51 0.26 -1.76
N ALA A 185 -9.19 1.37 -1.45
CA ALA A 185 -9.56 1.71 -0.08
C ALA A 185 -10.43 0.62 0.57
N VAL A 186 -11.49 0.16 -0.10
CA VAL A 186 -12.36 -0.90 0.42
C VAL A 186 -11.58 -2.19 0.64
N ILE A 187 -10.68 -2.56 -0.27
CA ILE A 187 -9.86 -3.76 -0.14
C ILE A 187 -8.91 -3.63 1.06
N PHE A 188 -8.26 -2.47 1.25
CA PHE A 188 -7.43 -2.20 2.44
C PHE A 188 -8.27 -2.24 3.73
N LEU A 189 -9.50 -1.76 3.73
CA LEU A 189 -10.38 -1.82 4.89
C LEU A 189 -10.70 -3.28 5.29
N VAL A 190 -10.98 -4.14 4.30
CA VAL A 190 -11.18 -5.57 4.53
C VAL A 190 -9.91 -6.22 5.07
N ALA A 191 -8.75 -5.91 4.46
CA ALA A 191 -7.45 -6.39 4.94
C ALA A 191 -7.17 -5.90 6.37
N LEU A 192 -7.48 -4.65 6.69
CA LEU A 192 -7.33 -4.06 8.03
C LEU A 192 -8.08 -4.85 9.10
N TYR A 193 -9.32 -5.26 8.79
CA TYR A 193 -10.11 -6.10 9.68
C TYR A 193 -9.44 -7.46 9.93
N GLY A 194 -8.97 -8.12 8.89
CA GLY A 194 -8.27 -9.41 9.01
C GLY A 194 -6.97 -9.30 9.79
N PHE A 195 -6.11 -8.33 9.47
CA PHE A 195 -4.85 -8.12 10.19
C PHE A 195 -5.04 -7.62 11.63
N ARG A 196 -6.15 -6.96 11.95
CA ARG A 196 -6.51 -6.64 13.34
C ARG A 196 -6.61 -7.90 14.17
N HIS A 197 -7.27 -8.92 13.67
CA HIS A 197 -7.41 -10.21 14.36
C HIS A 197 -6.04 -10.88 14.56
N ARG A 198 -5.23 -10.95 13.50
CA ARG A 198 -3.88 -11.49 13.54
C ARG A 198 -2.96 -10.79 14.55
N LYS A 199 -2.97 -9.45 14.61
CA LYS A 199 -2.18 -8.66 15.56
C LYS A 199 -2.39 -9.08 17.02
N TYR A 200 -3.60 -9.49 17.38
CA TYR A 200 -3.90 -9.96 18.74
C TYR A 200 -3.39 -11.38 18.99
N LEU A 201 -3.33 -12.22 17.96
CA LEU A 201 -2.92 -13.60 18.08
C LEU A 201 -1.39 -13.76 18.10
N MET A 202 -0.69 -13.07 17.20
CA MET A 202 0.75 -13.29 16.99
C MET A 202 1.65 -12.31 17.75
N ASN A 203 1.19 -11.08 17.99
CA ASN A 203 1.86 -10.01 18.76
C ASN A 203 3.35 -9.75 18.42
N SER A 204 3.81 -10.14 17.22
CA SER A 204 5.17 -9.85 16.76
C SER A 204 5.34 -8.39 16.33
N ALA A 205 6.58 -7.89 16.26
CA ALA A 205 6.85 -6.56 15.73
C ALA A 205 6.44 -6.45 14.25
N PHE A 206 6.64 -7.52 13.50
CA PHE A 206 6.24 -7.63 12.11
C PHE A 206 4.72 -7.52 11.93
N ASP A 207 3.91 -8.29 12.70
CA ASP A 207 2.45 -8.25 12.59
C ASP A 207 1.87 -6.89 12.95
N ARG A 208 2.47 -6.22 13.96
CA ARG A 208 2.08 -4.85 14.33
C ARG A 208 2.39 -3.85 13.23
N SER A 209 3.55 -4.00 12.56
CA SER A 209 3.94 -3.13 11.46
C SER A 209 3.05 -3.33 10.23
N ILE A 210 2.67 -4.58 9.91
CA ILE A 210 1.71 -4.88 8.84
C ILE A 210 0.38 -4.18 9.11
N TYR A 211 -0.19 -4.35 10.32
CA TYR A 211 -1.44 -3.71 10.68
C TYR A 211 -1.39 -2.18 10.53
N THR A 212 -0.30 -1.56 11.01
CA THR A 212 -0.11 -0.10 10.92
C THR A 212 0.05 0.34 9.47
N ALA A 213 0.78 -0.43 8.66
CA ALA A 213 0.96 -0.13 7.25
C ALA A 213 -0.35 -0.24 6.46
N VAL A 214 -1.17 -1.26 6.71
CA VAL A 214 -2.50 -1.38 6.08
C VAL A 214 -3.38 -0.20 6.47
N TRP A 215 -3.34 0.24 7.75
CA TRP A 215 -4.06 1.41 8.22
C TRP A 215 -3.63 2.68 7.48
N LEU A 216 -2.31 2.90 7.34
CA LEU A 216 -1.75 4.06 6.61
C LEU A 216 -2.08 4.01 5.11
N ASN A 217 -2.03 2.84 4.49
CA ASN A 217 -2.42 2.69 3.09
C ASN A 217 -3.91 2.98 2.88
N PHE A 218 -4.79 2.53 3.78
CA PHE A 218 -6.21 2.89 3.74
C PHE A 218 -6.40 4.40 3.88
N ALA A 219 -5.75 5.04 4.87
CA ALA A 219 -5.78 6.49 5.06
C ALA A 219 -5.25 7.26 3.83
N ALA A 220 -4.19 6.75 3.19
CA ALA A 220 -3.66 7.31 1.96
C ALA A 220 -4.67 7.26 0.81
N GLN A 221 -5.45 6.18 0.68
CA GLN A 221 -6.50 6.11 -0.34
C GLN A 221 -7.63 7.10 -0.06
N LEU A 222 -8.01 7.30 1.21
CA LEU A 222 -8.99 8.32 1.59
C LEU A 222 -8.50 9.73 1.26
N ALA A 223 -7.22 10.03 1.50
CA ALA A 223 -6.63 11.29 1.11
C ALA A 223 -6.62 11.46 -0.43
N ALA A 224 -6.22 10.41 -1.15
CA ALA A 224 -6.18 10.42 -2.61
C ALA A 224 -7.57 10.55 -3.27
N CYS A 225 -8.66 10.14 -2.60
CA CYS A 225 -10.02 10.38 -3.06
C CYS A 225 -10.36 11.87 -3.20
N GLN A 226 -9.71 12.74 -2.42
CA GLN A 226 -9.89 14.18 -2.44
C GLN A 226 -9.02 14.90 -3.48
N SER A 227 -8.11 14.19 -4.13
CA SER A 227 -7.26 14.73 -5.18
C SER A 227 -8.07 15.06 -6.44
N GLN A 228 -7.93 16.27 -6.93
CA GLN A 228 -8.55 16.74 -8.17
C GLN A 228 -7.59 16.65 -9.35
N ILE A 229 -6.32 16.93 -9.08
CA ILE A 229 -5.25 16.99 -10.06
C ILE A 229 -4.07 16.20 -9.49
N ILE A 230 -3.32 15.55 -10.37
CA ILE A 230 -2.06 14.93 -9.99
C ILE A 230 -1.14 16.01 -9.42
N LEU A 231 -0.52 15.70 -8.27
CA LEU A 231 0.40 16.60 -7.55
C LEU A 231 -0.28 17.71 -6.74
N ASP A 232 -1.58 17.66 -6.54
CA ASP A 232 -2.23 18.52 -5.56
C ASP A 232 -1.87 18.12 -4.11
N GLY A 233 -2.25 18.94 -3.14
CA GLY A 233 -1.98 18.71 -1.73
C GLY A 233 -2.45 17.35 -1.22
N PRO A 234 -3.70 16.93 -1.48
CA PRO A 234 -4.22 15.61 -1.08
C PRO A 234 -3.41 14.45 -1.65
N PHE A 235 -2.99 14.53 -2.93
CA PHE A 235 -2.18 13.50 -3.55
C PHE A 235 -0.79 13.39 -2.92
N MET A 236 -0.12 14.52 -2.69
CA MET A 236 1.18 14.57 -2.02
C MET A 236 1.10 14.03 -0.59
N PHE A 237 0.04 14.35 0.14
CA PHE A 237 -0.22 13.81 1.47
C PHE A 237 -0.42 12.29 1.44
N ALA A 238 -1.20 11.78 0.47
CA ALA A 238 -1.35 10.35 0.25
C ALA A 238 -0.01 9.64 -0.02
N GLN A 239 0.86 10.25 -0.82
CA GLN A 239 2.20 9.73 -1.09
C GLN A 239 3.06 9.67 0.18
N LEU A 240 3.04 10.70 1.02
CA LEU A 240 3.77 10.71 2.29
C LEU A 240 3.29 9.59 3.22
N LEU A 241 1.97 9.37 3.32
CA LEU A 241 1.41 8.26 4.10
C LEU A 241 1.87 6.90 3.56
N ASN A 242 1.94 6.74 2.23
CA ASN A 242 2.45 5.52 1.60
C ASN A 242 3.93 5.27 1.91
N VAL A 243 4.80 6.28 1.75
CA VAL A 243 6.22 6.16 2.09
C VAL A 243 6.38 5.79 3.57
N THR A 244 5.64 6.46 4.45
CA THR A 244 5.64 6.19 5.89
C THR A 244 5.22 4.73 6.18
N SER A 245 4.23 4.21 5.46
CA SER A 245 3.80 2.81 5.61
C SER A 245 4.92 1.82 5.28
N TYR A 246 5.70 2.10 4.25
CA TYR A 246 6.81 1.24 3.82
C TYR A 246 7.97 1.28 4.82
N VAL A 247 8.29 2.46 5.34
CA VAL A 247 9.32 2.62 6.39
C VAL A 247 8.93 1.86 7.66
N ILE A 248 7.65 1.92 8.07
CA ILE A 248 7.15 1.18 9.25
C ILE A 248 7.21 -0.33 9.04
N LEU A 249 6.83 -0.81 7.85
CA LEU A 249 6.93 -2.23 7.52
C LEU A 249 8.37 -2.72 7.54
N LEU A 250 9.27 -1.96 6.94
CA LEU A 250 10.70 -2.28 6.93
C LEU A 250 11.25 -2.32 8.35
N GLY A 251 10.96 -1.29 9.16
CA GLY A 251 11.39 -1.23 10.55
C GLY A 251 10.86 -2.40 11.39
N GLY A 252 9.57 -2.75 11.25
CA GLY A 252 8.97 -3.88 11.96
C GLY A 252 9.57 -5.22 11.54
N SER A 253 9.86 -5.39 10.24
CA SER A 253 10.49 -6.60 9.70
C SER A 253 11.94 -6.76 10.21
N LEU A 254 12.71 -5.68 10.23
CA LEU A 254 14.09 -5.69 10.74
C LEU A 254 14.14 -5.96 12.25
N LEU A 255 13.25 -5.32 13.03
CA LEU A 255 13.17 -5.56 14.48
C LEU A 255 12.80 -7.01 14.81
N ASP A 256 11.94 -7.61 14.03
CA ASP A 256 11.54 -9.00 14.23
C ASP A 256 12.67 -9.95 13.80
N SER A 257 13.36 -9.68 12.69
CA SER A 257 14.53 -10.45 12.25
C SER A 257 15.68 -10.38 13.25
N ALA A 258 15.96 -9.21 13.85
CA ALA A 258 17.00 -9.05 14.87
C ALA A 258 16.71 -9.81 16.18
N ARG A 259 15.49 -10.28 16.40
CA ARG A 259 15.13 -11.11 17.56
C ARG A 259 15.27 -12.61 17.28
N VAL A 260 15.32 -13.00 16.03
CA VAL A 260 15.41 -14.41 15.58
C VAL A 260 16.87 -14.85 15.42
N PHE A 261 17.76 -13.90 15.13
CA PHE A 261 19.21 -14.08 15.04
C PHE A 261 19.91 -13.55 16.30
#